data_f5aa0fcf6753e6ced9468cf980d387ff
#
_entry.id   f5aa0fcf6753e6ced9468cf980d387ff
#
_cell.length_a   1.000
_cell.length_b   1.000
_cell.length_c   1.000
_cell.angle_alpha   90.00
_cell.angle_beta   90.00
_cell.angle_gamma   90.00
#
_symmetry.space_group_name_H-M   'P 1'
#
loop_
_entity.id
_entity.type
_entity.pdbx_description
1 polymer ?
#
loop_
_entity_poly.entity_id
_entity_poly.type
_entity_poly.pdbx_seq_one_letter_code
_entity_poly.pdbx_strand_id
1 'polypeptide(L)'
;MSHWEKEKAIVASTSAPITKTQLVTDFRKLGVYQGDTISVHSSMSKIGWVVGGQLTVIEALMEAVTEKGTLVMQAHSTGNTDPRNWNYPPVPEDWWDTIREEMPPFRPEITPLRNLGRIPELFRIMPGVLRSNHPQVSCTAWGFHAR
;
A
#
# COMPACT_ATOMS: atom_id res chain seq x y z
N MET A 1 18.43 1.49 -13.07
CA MET A 1 17.82 0.16 -13.35
C MET A 1 16.39 0.37 -13.81
N SER A 2 16.08 -0.06 -15.04
CA SER A 2 14.76 0.05 -15.63
C SER A 2 13.73 -0.83 -14.89
N HIS A 3 12.43 -0.60 -15.14
CA HIS A 3 11.36 -1.44 -14.58
C HIS A 3 11.55 -2.92 -14.98
N TRP A 4 11.88 -3.16 -16.26
CA TRP A 4 12.14 -4.49 -16.80
C TRP A 4 13.32 -5.21 -16.14
N GLU A 5 14.40 -4.51 -15.86
CA GLU A 5 15.55 -5.11 -15.18
C GLU A 5 15.23 -5.54 -13.75
N LYS A 6 14.41 -4.73 -13.05
CA LYS A 6 13.92 -5.09 -11.70
C LYS A 6 13.01 -6.32 -11.74
N GLU A 7 12.08 -6.36 -12.67
CA GLU A 7 11.18 -7.51 -12.82
C GLU A 7 11.92 -8.77 -13.22
N LYS A 8 12.87 -8.68 -14.15
CA LYS A 8 13.75 -9.80 -14.53
C LYS A 8 14.53 -10.35 -13.33
N ALA A 9 15.05 -9.48 -12.47
CA ALA A 9 15.76 -9.89 -11.25
C ALA A 9 14.83 -10.61 -10.26
N ILE A 10 13.59 -10.16 -10.12
CA ILE A 10 12.58 -10.80 -9.26
C ILE A 10 12.22 -12.18 -9.81
N VAL A 11 11.99 -12.31 -11.11
CA VAL A 11 11.72 -13.61 -11.76
C VAL A 11 12.89 -14.56 -11.54
N ALA A 12 14.13 -14.10 -11.76
CA ALA A 12 15.33 -14.92 -11.60
C ALA A 12 15.56 -15.39 -10.14
N SER A 13 15.10 -14.62 -9.17
CA SER A 13 15.25 -14.95 -7.73
C SER A 13 14.06 -15.74 -7.16
N THR A 14 13.00 -15.94 -7.94
CA THR A 14 11.80 -16.66 -7.51
C THR A 14 11.84 -18.09 -8.04
N SER A 15 11.89 -19.08 -7.16
CA SER A 15 12.04 -20.49 -7.50
C SER A 15 10.80 -21.09 -8.22
N ALA A 16 9.61 -20.58 -7.89
CA ALA A 16 8.35 -20.96 -8.53
C ALA A 16 7.36 -19.78 -8.44
N PRO A 17 6.40 -19.65 -9.39
CA PRO A 17 5.39 -18.59 -9.33
C PRO A 17 4.60 -18.67 -8.03
N ILE A 18 4.51 -17.55 -7.31
CA ILE A 18 3.75 -17.46 -6.08
C ILE A 18 2.27 -17.26 -6.43
N THR A 19 1.40 -18.09 -5.87
CA THR A 19 -0.03 -18.08 -6.15
C THR A 19 -0.83 -17.55 -4.95
N LYS A 20 -2.09 -17.18 -5.19
CA LYS A 20 -3.03 -16.79 -4.12
C LYS A 20 -3.20 -17.89 -3.09
N THR A 21 -3.37 -19.14 -3.53
CA THR A 21 -3.51 -20.31 -2.64
C THR A 21 -2.28 -20.49 -1.75
N GLN A 22 -1.09 -20.33 -2.31
CA GLN A 22 0.16 -20.39 -1.53
C GLN A 22 0.21 -19.28 -0.49
N LEU A 23 -0.10 -18.03 -0.88
CA LEU A 23 -0.11 -16.90 0.05
C LEU A 23 -1.10 -17.09 1.19
N VAL A 24 -2.33 -17.54 0.92
CA VAL A 24 -3.32 -17.82 1.96
C VAL A 24 -2.82 -18.90 2.92
N THR A 25 -2.22 -19.98 2.39
CA THR A 25 -1.61 -21.03 3.19
C THR A 25 -0.52 -20.51 4.11
N ASP A 26 0.35 -19.66 3.57
CA ASP A 26 1.47 -19.09 4.32
C ASP A 26 0.97 -18.09 5.39
N PHE A 27 -0.04 -17.28 5.09
CA PHE A 27 -0.68 -16.42 6.10
C PHE A 27 -1.30 -17.23 7.23
N ARG A 28 -1.92 -18.36 6.94
CA ARG A 28 -2.42 -19.28 7.98
C ARG A 28 -1.30 -19.83 8.88
N LYS A 29 -0.16 -20.21 8.27
CA LYS A 29 1.01 -20.67 9.04
C LYS A 29 1.61 -19.55 9.91
N LEU A 30 1.49 -18.29 9.47
CA LEU A 30 1.89 -17.13 10.26
C LEU A 30 0.91 -16.78 11.39
N GLY A 31 -0.22 -17.46 11.48
CA GLY A 31 -1.21 -17.24 12.52
C GLY A 31 -2.29 -16.21 12.16
N VAL A 32 -2.48 -15.92 10.86
CA VAL A 32 -3.57 -15.05 10.40
C VAL A 32 -4.83 -15.89 10.20
N TYR A 33 -5.89 -15.58 10.91
CA TYR A 33 -7.14 -16.33 10.87
C TYR A 33 -8.34 -15.45 10.48
N GLN A 34 -9.43 -16.11 10.13
CA GLN A 34 -10.70 -15.47 9.86
C GLN A 34 -11.15 -14.62 11.06
N GLY A 35 -11.53 -13.40 10.84
CA GLY A 35 -11.98 -12.47 11.87
C GLY A 35 -10.86 -11.60 12.48
N ASP A 36 -9.60 -11.89 12.17
CA ASP A 36 -8.48 -11.09 12.68
C ASP A 36 -8.49 -9.67 12.14
N THR A 37 -8.02 -8.74 12.97
CA THR A 37 -7.65 -7.39 12.54
C THR A 37 -6.14 -7.32 12.36
N ILE A 38 -5.69 -7.11 11.13
CA ILE A 38 -4.26 -7.07 10.81
C ILE A 38 -3.86 -5.75 10.17
N SER A 39 -2.70 -5.24 10.57
CA SER A 39 -2.03 -4.11 9.90
C SER A 39 -0.89 -4.66 9.04
N VAL A 40 -0.88 -4.28 7.77
CA VAL A 40 0.05 -4.83 6.79
C VAL A 40 1.03 -3.78 6.30
N HIS A 41 2.31 -4.11 6.44
CA HIS A 41 3.43 -3.45 5.78
C HIS A 41 4.03 -4.41 4.77
N SER A 42 4.20 -3.98 3.54
CA SER A 42 4.52 -4.89 2.43
C SER A 42 5.55 -4.34 1.46
N SER A 43 6.26 -5.26 0.81
CA SER A 43 7.17 -4.95 -0.29
C SER A 43 7.06 -6.04 -1.35
N MET A 44 6.49 -5.71 -2.51
CA MET A 44 6.35 -6.66 -3.64
C MET A 44 7.69 -7.29 -4.03
N SER A 45 8.77 -6.51 -4.06
CA SER A 45 10.08 -7.02 -4.45
C SER A 45 10.68 -8.06 -3.48
N LYS A 46 10.18 -8.09 -2.23
CA LYS A 46 10.62 -9.07 -1.22
C LYS A 46 9.72 -10.31 -1.18
N ILE A 47 8.50 -10.22 -1.68
CA ILE A 47 7.61 -11.37 -1.79
C ILE A 47 8.12 -12.30 -2.90
N GLY A 48 8.57 -11.75 -4.01
CA GLY A 48 8.95 -12.49 -5.21
C GLY A 48 7.99 -12.25 -6.36
N TRP A 49 8.03 -13.10 -7.39
CA TRP A 49 7.13 -12.98 -8.52
C TRP A 49 5.78 -13.65 -8.23
N VAL A 50 4.73 -12.84 -8.15
CA VAL A 50 3.37 -13.27 -7.80
C VAL A 50 2.50 -13.26 -9.06
N VAL A 51 1.79 -14.36 -9.31
CA VAL A 51 0.78 -14.44 -10.37
C VAL A 51 -0.31 -13.40 -10.12
N GLY A 52 -0.50 -12.44 -11.04
CA GLY A 52 -1.46 -11.34 -10.86
C GLY A 52 -0.94 -10.18 -9.97
N GLY A 53 0.30 -10.27 -9.49
CA GLY A 53 0.98 -9.16 -8.80
C GLY A 53 0.30 -8.73 -7.50
N GLN A 54 0.25 -7.41 -7.28
CA GLN A 54 -0.28 -6.82 -6.04
C GLN A 54 -1.75 -7.12 -5.80
N LEU A 55 -2.56 -7.32 -6.85
CA LEU A 55 -3.98 -7.67 -6.70
C LEU A 55 -4.12 -9.02 -5.99
N THR A 56 -3.38 -10.01 -6.43
CA THR A 56 -3.37 -11.35 -5.83
C THR A 56 -2.96 -11.33 -4.35
N VAL A 57 -1.96 -10.51 -4.00
CA VAL A 57 -1.55 -10.35 -2.59
C VAL A 57 -2.68 -9.77 -1.74
N ILE A 58 -3.35 -8.73 -2.23
CA ILE A 58 -4.47 -8.11 -1.51
C ILE A 58 -5.63 -9.10 -1.36
N GLU A 59 -6.02 -9.78 -2.44
CA GLU A 59 -7.08 -10.79 -2.40
C GLU A 59 -6.76 -11.94 -1.47
N ALA A 60 -5.51 -12.38 -1.39
CA ALA A 60 -5.07 -13.41 -0.45
C ALA A 60 -5.18 -12.94 1.00
N LEU A 61 -4.84 -11.68 1.29
CA LEU A 61 -5.02 -11.10 2.62
C LEU A 61 -6.50 -10.98 2.99
N MET A 62 -7.34 -10.49 2.08
CA MET A 62 -8.79 -10.40 2.27
C MET A 62 -9.41 -11.77 2.51
N GLU A 63 -9.00 -12.80 1.75
CA GLU A 63 -9.45 -14.19 1.95
C GLU A 63 -8.98 -14.76 3.29
N ALA A 64 -7.78 -14.40 3.73
CA ALA A 64 -7.25 -14.86 5.00
C ALA A 64 -8.05 -14.34 6.19
N VAL A 65 -8.37 -13.05 6.24
CA VAL A 65 -9.13 -12.46 7.35
C VAL A 65 -10.64 -12.52 7.16
N THR A 66 -11.13 -12.65 5.92
CA THR A 66 -12.53 -12.60 5.49
C THR A 66 -13.21 -11.26 5.82
N GLU A 67 -14.47 -11.07 5.41
CA GLU A 67 -15.27 -9.88 5.75
C GLU A 67 -15.56 -9.73 7.25
N LYS A 68 -15.36 -10.80 8.03
CA LYS A 68 -15.48 -10.80 9.49
C LYS A 68 -14.27 -10.19 10.18
N GLY A 69 -13.14 -10.16 9.48
CA GLY A 69 -11.91 -9.51 9.95
C GLY A 69 -11.75 -8.10 9.42
N THR A 70 -10.58 -7.53 9.63
CA THR A 70 -10.24 -6.18 9.16
C THR A 70 -8.81 -6.13 8.66
N LEU A 71 -8.63 -5.61 7.46
CA LEU A 71 -7.34 -5.36 6.86
C LEU A 71 -7.05 -3.87 6.88
N VAL A 72 -5.92 -3.48 7.46
CA VAL A 72 -5.49 -2.08 7.57
C VAL A 72 -4.15 -1.88 6.87
N MET A 73 -4.00 -0.80 6.11
CA MET A 73 -2.73 -0.39 5.52
C MET A 73 -2.51 1.11 5.72
N GLN A 74 -1.24 1.50 5.83
CA GLN A 74 -0.88 2.91 5.80
C GLN A 74 -1.21 3.51 4.43
N ALA A 75 -1.67 4.76 4.45
CA ALA A 75 -2.04 5.51 3.25
C ALA A 75 -1.47 6.94 3.30
N HIS A 76 -0.22 7.05 3.74
CA HIS A 76 0.43 8.33 3.96
C HIS A 76 0.59 9.13 2.66
N SER A 77 0.29 10.41 2.73
CA SER A 77 0.44 11.42 1.68
C SER A 77 1.31 12.58 2.20
N THR A 78 2.53 12.24 2.64
CA THR A 78 3.47 13.16 3.27
C THR A 78 3.95 14.30 2.36
N GLY A 79 3.63 14.28 1.06
CA GLY A 79 3.77 15.41 0.15
C GLY A 79 2.87 16.61 0.51
N ASN A 80 1.78 16.38 1.27
CA ASN A 80 0.89 17.46 1.75
C ASN A 80 1.41 18.14 3.03
N THR A 81 2.72 18.17 3.24
CA THR A 81 3.37 18.89 4.33
C THR A 81 4.03 20.15 3.82
N ASP A 82 4.39 21.07 4.73
CA ASP A 82 5.15 22.26 4.38
C ASP A 82 6.48 21.90 3.70
N PRO A 83 6.81 22.44 2.51
CA PRO A 83 8.02 22.10 1.76
C PRO A 83 9.31 22.39 2.52
N ARG A 84 9.29 23.29 3.48
CA ARG A 84 10.42 23.56 4.39
C ARG A 84 10.88 22.33 5.16
N ASN A 85 9.99 21.36 5.40
CA ASN A 85 10.26 20.13 6.14
C ASN A 85 10.66 18.96 5.22
N TRP A 86 10.74 19.18 3.90
CA TRP A 86 11.10 18.10 2.99
C TRP A 86 12.61 17.89 2.95
N ASN A 87 13.04 16.69 3.31
CA ASN A 87 14.46 16.33 3.38
C ASN A 87 14.86 15.28 2.33
N TYR A 88 13.90 14.56 1.74
CA TYR A 88 14.17 13.43 0.84
C TYR A 88 13.26 13.41 -0.39
N PRO A 89 13.60 14.13 -1.47
CA PRO A 89 14.61 15.20 -1.57
C PRO A 89 14.09 16.53 -0.99
N PRO A 90 14.99 17.44 -0.58
CA PRO A 90 14.62 18.83 -0.34
C PRO A 90 14.30 19.51 -1.67
N VAL A 91 13.54 20.60 -1.61
CA VAL A 91 13.31 21.50 -2.75
C VAL A 91 13.94 22.87 -2.48
N PRO A 92 14.30 23.63 -3.53
CA PRO A 92 14.82 24.98 -3.38
C PRO A 92 13.87 25.87 -2.56
N GLU A 93 14.44 26.75 -1.74
CA GLU A 93 13.67 27.61 -0.84
C GLU A 93 12.75 28.59 -1.60
N ASP A 94 13.20 29.07 -2.74
CA ASP A 94 12.44 29.95 -3.63
C ASP A 94 11.20 29.30 -4.25
N TRP A 95 11.04 27.97 -4.12
CA TRP A 95 9.84 27.25 -4.55
C TRP A 95 8.76 27.14 -3.46
N TRP A 96 9.11 27.39 -2.21
CA TRP A 96 8.22 27.07 -1.08
C TRP A 96 6.87 27.78 -1.15
N ASP A 97 6.87 29.07 -1.47
CA ASP A 97 5.64 29.85 -1.53
C ASP A 97 4.75 29.38 -2.67
N THR A 98 5.31 29.15 -3.85
CA THR A 98 4.56 28.55 -4.97
C THR A 98 3.98 27.20 -4.61
N ILE A 99 4.75 26.33 -3.93
CA ILE A 99 4.25 25.01 -3.51
C ILE A 99 3.08 25.13 -2.52
N ARG A 100 3.16 26.06 -1.56
CA ARG A 100 2.07 26.30 -0.60
C ARG A 100 0.80 26.81 -1.25
N GLU A 101 0.93 27.68 -2.22
CA GLU A 101 -0.19 28.30 -2.93
C GLU A 101 -0.87 27.35 -3.91
N GLU A 102 -0.07 26.56 -4.64
CA GLU A 102 -0.55 25.70 -5.74
C GLU A 102 -0.80 24.24 -5.35
N MET A 103 -0.42 23.82 -4.14
CA MET A 103 -0.61 22.44 -3.70
C MET A 103 -2.10 22.08 -3.65
N PRO A 104 -2.56 21.06 -4.40
CA PRO A 104 -3.94 20.61 -4.31
C PRO A 104 -4.31 20.19 -2.89
N PRO A 105 -5.52 20.49 -2.41
CA PRO A 105 -5.97 20.03 -1.11
C PRO A 105 -6.07 18.51 -1.07
N PHE A 106 -5.89 17.94 0.11
CA PHE A 106 -6.06 16.50 0.33
C PHE A 106 -7.49 16.07 0.01
N ARG A 107 -7.61 14.99 -0.77
CA ARG A 107 -8.87 14.30 -1.10
C ARG A 107 -8.66 12.81 -0.89
N PRO A 108 -9.30 12.18 0.10
CA PRO A 108 -9.06 10.76 0.44
C PRO A 108 -9.15 9.82 -0.75
N GLU A 109 -10.11 10.07 -1.65
CA GLU A 109 -10.42 9.19 -2.78
C GLU A 109 -9.30 9.20 -3.84
N ILE A 110 -8.65 10.34 -4.04
CA ILE A 110 -7.73 10.52 -5.19
C ILE A 110 -6.32 10.95 -4.84
N THR A 111 -6.07 11.55 -3.67
CA THR A 111 -4.70 11.94 -3.30
C THR A 111 -3.78 10.72 -3.28
N PRO A 112 -2.69 10.68 -4.10
CA PRO A 112 -1.78 9.55 -4.16
C PRO A 112 -1.08 9.29 -2.83
N LEU A 113 -0.66 8.06 -2.63
CA LEU A 113 0.25 7.70 -1.53
C LEU A 113 1.68 8.13 -1.87
N ARG A 114 2.51 8.29 -0.86
CA ARG A 114 3.92 8.61 -1.08
C ARG A 114 4.81 7.51 -0.50
N ASN A 115 5.59 6.87 -1.39
CA ASN A 115 6.64 5.90 -1.04
C ASN A 115 6.17 4.65 -0.26
N LEU A 116 4.91 4.25 -0.38
CA LEU A 116 4.36 3.06 0.30
C LEU A 116 4.32 1.81 -0.57
N GLY A 117 4.63 1.94 -1.86
CA GLY A 117 4.64 0.82 -2.81
C GLY A 117 3.30 0.52 -3.45
N ARG A 118 3.29 -0.53 -4.28
CA ARG A 118 2.15 -0.83 -5.17
C ARG A 118 0.94 -1.44 -4.45
N ILE A 119 1.16 -2.20 -3.38
CA ILE A 119 0.08 -2.88 -2.65
C ILE A 119 -0.84 -1.85 -1.98
N PRO A 120 -0.37 -0.92 -1.12
CA PRO A 120 -1.23 0.10 -0.53
C PRO A 120 -1.86 1.03 -1.58
N GLU A 121 -1.14 1.35 -2.67
CA GLU A 121 -1.66 2.20 -3.75
C GLU A 121 -2.86 1.56 -4.47
N LEU A 122 -2.83 0.25 -4.72
CA LEU A 122 -3.97 -0.47 -5.26
C LEU A 122 -5.07 -0.65 -4.21
N PHE A 123 -4.70 -1.04 -2.98
CA PHE A 123 -5.66 -1.32 -1.92
C PHE A 123 -6.60 -0.14 -1.65
N ARG A 124 -6.07 1.10 -1.60
CA ARG A 124 -6.87 2.30 -1.31
C ARG A 124 -8.03 2.57 -2.30
N ILE A 125 -7.95 2.02 -3.51
CA ILE A 125 -8.98 2.20 -4.54
C ILE A 125 -9.84 0.96 -4.78
N MET A 126 -9.63 -0.11 -4.02
CA MET A 126 -10.44 -1.32 -4.14
C MET A 126 -11.85 -1.12 -3.57
N PRO A 127 -12.85 -1.80 -4.11
CA PRO A 127 -14.22 -1.72 -3.61
C PRO A 127 -14.31 -2.03 -2.11
N GLY A 128 -15.06 -1.21 -1.37
CA GLY A 128 -15.27 -1.40 0.06
C GLY A 128 -14.12 -0.95 0.97
N VAL A 129 -13.02 -0.48 0.41
CA VAL A 129 -11.92 0.11 1.19
C VAL A 129 -12.24 1.56 1.52
N LEU A 130 -12.07 1.93 2.77
CA LEU A 130 -12.24 3.29 3.28
C LEU A 130 -10.88 3.88 3.63
N ARG A 131 -10.70 5.18 3.41
CA ARG A 131 -9.49 5.93 3.79
C ARG A 131 -9.86 7.02 4.79
N SER A 132 -9.11 7.11 5.88
CA SER A 132 -9.30 8.14 6.88
C SER A 132 -8.97 9.55 6.33
N ASN A 133 -9.68 10.55 6.84
CA ASN A 133 -9.56 11.94 6.36
C ASN A 133 -8.44 12.70 7.08
N HIS A 134 -7.22 12.16 7.04
CA HIS A 134 -6.03 12.86 7.57
C HIS A 134 -5.08 13.19 6.42
N PRO A 135 -4.73 14.48 6.18
CA PRO A 135 -4.02 14.91 4.97
C PRO A 135 -2.60 14.35 4.82
N GLN A 136 -1.99 13.87 5.89
CA GLN A 136 -0.59 13.41 5.88
C GLN A 136 -0.42 11.96 6.23
N VAL A 137 -1.10 11.47 7.28
CA VAL A 137 -0.90 10.14 7.86
C VAL A 137 -2.20 9.33 7.89
N SER A 138 -2.96 9.38 6.80
CA SER A 138 -4.16 8.56 6.66
C SER A 138 -3.83 7.07 6.64
N CYS A 139 -4.83 6.27 7.00
CA CYS A 139 -4.84 4.82 6.84
C CYS A 139 -6.00 4.41 5.94
N THR A 140 -5.87 3.25 5.32
CA THR A 140 -6.96 2.58 4.61
C THR A 140 -7.37 1.33 5.37
N ALA A 141 -8.65 1.00 5.35
CA ALA A 141 -9.17 -0.20 5.98
C ALA A 141 -10.29 -0.84 5.16
N TRP A 142 -10.37 -2.16 5.25
CA TRP A 142 -11.42 -2.98 4.67
C TRP A 142 -11.87 -4.03 5.68
N GLY A 143 -13.16 -4.36 5.68
CA GLY A 143 -13.74 -5.40 6.54
C GLY A 143 -14.55 -4.84 7.70
N PHE A 144 -14.73 -5.67 8.74
CA PHE A 144 -15.73 -5.43 9.79
C PHE A 144 -15.55 -4.12 10.57
N HIS A 145 -14.31 -3.77 10.93
CA HIS A 145 -13.98 -2.55 11.69
C HIS A 145 -13.48 -1.40 10.82
N ALA A 146 -13.73 -1.42 9.52
CA ALA A 146 -13.27 -0.36 8.60
C ALA A 146 -14.04 0.97 8.74
N ARG A 147 -15.11 1.01 9.51
CA ARG A 147 -15.97 2.18 9.71
C ARG A 147 -15.75 2.82 11.07
#